data_5d0f46e7d893e748d798b20315f86f24
#
_entry.id   5d0f46e7d893e748d798b20315f86f24
#
_cell.length_a   1.000
_cell.length_b   1.000
_cell.length_c   1.000
_cell.angle_alpha   90.00
_cell.angle_beta   90.00
_cell.angle_gamma   90.00
#
_symmetry.space_group_name_H-M   'P 1'
#
loop_
_entity.id
_entity.type
_entity.pdbx_description
1 polymer ?
#
loop_
_entity_poly.entity_id
_entity_poly.type
_entity_poly.pdbx_seq_one_letter_code
_entity_poly.pdbx_strand_id
1 'polypeptide(L)' 'MKSLLTTIAKGLVENPDDVTVTVDDINEDGVIIYHLHVAKSDMGRVIGKQGRIAKAIRMVMRSAAVKNSLKAKIAVEID' A
#
# COMPACT_ATOMS: atom_id res chain seq x y z
N MET A 1 0.80 -2.63 10.60
CA MET A 1 0.65 -2.85 9.15
C MET A 1 1.36 -1.83 8.26
N LYS A 2 1.64 -0.64 8.76
CA LYS A 2 2.41 0.35 8.03
C LYS A 2 3.81 -0.19 7.66
N SER A 3 4.48 -0.85 8.58
CA SER A 3 5.80 -1.44 8.33
C SER A 3 5.75 -2.52 7.26
N LEU A 4 4.69 -3.32 7.23
CA LEU A 4 4.51 -4.34 6.22
C LEU A 4 4.39 -3.72 4.83
N LEU A 5 3.55 -2.70 4.69
CA LEU A 5 3.38 -2.00 3.42
C LEU A 5 4.69 -1.36 2.96
N THR A 6 5.40 -0.70 3.87
CA THR A 6 6.69 -0.09 3.58
C THR A 6 7.69 -1.12 3.06
N THR A 7 7.78 -2.26 3.74
CA THR A 7 8.72 -3.32 3.36
C THR A 7 8.39 -3.89 1.99
N ILE A 8 7.11 -4.15 1.72
CA ILE A 8 6.66 -4.68 0.43
C ILE A 8 6.97 -3.69 -0.69
N ALA A 9 6.63 -2.42 -0.48
CA ALA A 9 6.85 -1.39 -1.49
C ALA A 9 8.33 -1.22 -1.80
N LYS A 10 9.18 -1.17 -0.78
CA LYS A 10 10.63 -1.05 -0.97
C LYS A 10 11.24 -2.21 -1.75
N GLY A 11 10.65 -3.39 -1.63
CA GLY A 11 11.10 -4.56 -2.36
C GLY A 11 10.69 -4.58 -3.82
N LEU A 12 9.74 -3.74 -4.22
CA LEU A 12 9.16 -3.74 -5.56
C LEU A 12 9.57 -2.54 -6.42
N VAL A 13 10.19 -1.53 -5.84
CA VAL A 13 10.57 -0.30 -6.55
C VAL A 13 12.09 -0.21 -6.72
N GLU A 14 12.51 0.62 -7.68
CA GLU A 14 13.93 0.88 -7.92
C GLU A 14 14.51 1.94 -6.99
N ASN A 15 13.66 2.79 -6.43
CA ASN A 15 14.08 3.88 -5.56
C ASN A 15 13.46 3.72 -4.17
N PRO A 16 13.92 2.73 -3.39
CA PRO A 16 13.30 2.43 -2.09
C PRO A 16 13.42 3.57 -1.09
N ASP A 17 14.45 4.43 -1.22
CA ASP A 17 14.62 5.57 -0.31
C ASP A 17 13.52 6.63 -0.47
N ASP A 18 12.84 6.63 -1.61
CA ASP A 18 11.75 7.56 -1.89
C ASP A 18 10.37 7.00 -1.49
N VAL A 19 10.32 5.79 -0.95
CA VAL A 19 9.07 5.21 -0.48
C VAL A 19 8.69 5.79 0.87
N THR A 20 7.49 6.36 0.93
CA THR A 20 6.91 6.82 2.20
C THR A 20 5.50 6.28 2.32
N VAL A 21 5.09 6.01 3.55
CA VAL A 21 3.74 5.51 3.84
C VAL A 21 3.14 6.38 4.94
N THR A 22 1.95 6.87 4.69
CA THR A 22 1.14 7.55 5.71
C THR A 22 -0.16 6.79 5.89
N VAL A 23 -0.73 6.88 7.08
CA VAL A 23 -1.95 6.15 7.44
C VAL A 23 -2.95 7.14 8.00
N ASP A 24 -4.14 7.18 7.42
CA ASP A 24 -5.23 7.99 7.95
C ASP A 24 -5.93 7.27 9.09
N ASP A 25 -6.63 8.03 9.93
CA ASP A 25 -7.51 7.44 10.92
C ASP A 25 -8.68 6.73 10.23
N ILE A 26 -9.30 5.78 10.93
CA ILE A 26 -10.46 5.08 10.40
C ILE A 26 -11.55 6.11 10.06
N ASN A 27 -12.10 6.00 8.84
CA ASN A 27 -13.13 6.93 8.39
C ASN A 27 -14.54 6.47 8.78
N GLU A 28 -15.55 7.23 8.37
CA GLU A 28 -16.96 6.95 8.69
C GLU A 28 -17.44 5.61 8.14
N ASP A 29 -16.83 5.15 7.05
CA ASP A 29 -17.18 3.88 6.41
C ASP A 29 -16.46 2.69 7.04
N GLY A 30 -15.69 2.92 8.08
CA GLY A 30 -14.90 1.87 8.73
C GLY A 30 -13.67 1.47 7.95
N VAL A 31 -13.13 2.35 7.11
CA VAL A 31 -11.97 2.08 6.25
C VAL A 31 -10.76 2.84 6.76
N ILE A 32 -9.63 2.17 6.83
CA ILE A 32 -8.33 2.79 7.09
C ILE A 32 -7.61 2.90 5.76
N ILE A 33 -7.24 4.13 5.38
CA ILE A 33 -6.58 4.39 4.11
C ILE A 33 -5.08 4.53 4.34
N TYR A 34 -4.31 3.69 3.66
CA TYR A 34 -2.86 3.77 3.63
C TYR A 34 -2.44 4.48 2.35
N HIS A 35 -1.72 5.58 2.49
CA HIS A 35 -1.20 6.33 1.36
C HIS A 35 0.24 5.90 1.11
N LEU A 36 0.47 5.27 -0.01
CA LEU A 36 1.79 4.87 -0.45
C LEU A 36 2.32 5.87 -1.46
N HIS A 37 3.43 6.49 -1.14
CA HIS A 37 4.12 7.42 -2.01
C HIS A 37 5.42 6.79 -2.50
N VAL A 38 5.63 6.80 -3.81
CA VAL A 38 6.84 6.27 -4.44
C VAL A 38 7.47 7.34 -5.32
N ALA A 39 8.74 7.12 -5.74
CA ALA A 39 9.40 8.01 -6.67
C ALA A 39 8.59 8.13 -7.95
N LYS A 40 8.62 9.30 -8.56
CA LYS A 40 7.89 9.57 -9.81
C LYS A 40 8.25 8.56 -10.89
N SER A 41 9.52 8.18 -10.99
CA SER A 41 9.98 7.17 -11.95
C SER A 41 9.41 5.79 -11.66
N ASP A 42 9.08 5.49 -10.42
CA ASP A 42 8.49 4.20 -10.03
C ASP A 42 6.97 4.16 -10.20
N MET A 43 6.32 5.33 -10.27
CA MET A 43 4.86 5.40 -10.44
C MET A 43 4.40 4.66 -11.68
N GLY A 44 5.08 4.84 -12.80
CA GLY A 44 4.75 4.14 -14.04
C GLY A 44 4.87 2.64 -13.90
N ARG A 45 5.86 2.17 -13.14
CA ARG A 45 6.06 0.74 -12.87
C ARG A 45 4.96 0.18 -11.98
N VAL A 46 4.63 0.88 -10.91
CA VAL A 46 3.63 0.41 -9.93
C VAL A 46 2.24 0.38 -10.52
N ILE A 47 1.87 1.43 -11.27
CA ILE A 47 0.55 1.55 -11.87
C ILE A 47 0.49 0.87 -13.24
N GLY A 48 1.63 0.75 -13.94
CA GLY A 48 1.72 0.18 -15.27
C GLY A 48 1.42 -1.30 -15.31
N LYS A 49 1.43 -1.87 -16.51
CA LYS A 49 1.16 -3.29 -16.75
C LYS A 49 -0.15 -3.74 -16.09
N GLN A 50 -1.22 -2.96 -16.32
CA GLN A 50 -2.55 -3.25 -15.79
C GLN A 50 -2.61 -3.21 -14.26
N GLY A 51 -1.70 -2.48 -13.63
CA GLY A 51 -1.70 -2.32 -12.19
C GLY A 51 -1.37 -3.57 -11.39
N ARG A 52 -0.58 -4.48 -11.96
CA ARG A 52 -0.24 -5.76 -11.31
C ARG A 52 0.44 -5.57 -9.95
N ILE A 53 1.38 -4.64 -9.87
CA ILE A 53 2.08 -4.38 -8.61
C ILE A 53 1.12 -3.79 -7.59
N ALA A 54 0.30 -2.82 -7.99
CA ALA A 54 -0.70 -2.22 -7.12
C ALA A 54 -1.69 -3.26 -6.60
N LYS A 55 -2.16 -4.15 -7.46
CA LYS A 55 -3.07 -5.23 -7.07
C LYS A 55 -2.42 -6.19 -6.09
N ALA A 56 -1.15 -6.54 -6.33
CA ALA A 56 -0.41 -7.43 -5.43
C ALA A 56 -0.26 -6.81 -4.04
N ILE A 57 0.09 -5.54 -3.97
CA ILE A 57 0.21 -4.81 -2.71
C ILE A 57 -1.12 -4.82 -1.96
N ARG A 58 -2.21 -4.50 -2.64
CA ARG A 58 -3.54 -4.49 -2.03
C ARG A 58 -3.96 -5.85 -1.51
N MET A 59 -3.67 -6.90 -2.28
CA MET A 59 -4.00 -8.26 -1.89
C MET A 59 -3.24 -8.68 -0.62
N VAL A 60 -1.95 -8.40 -0.56
CA VAL A 60 -1.12 -8.73 0.61
C VAL A 60 -1.63 -7.98 1.83
N MET A 61 -1.95 -6.69 1.69
CA MET A 61 -2.45 -5.88 2.80
C MET A 61 -3.80 -6.39 3.31
N ARG A 62 -4.70 -6.79 2.42
CA ARG A 62 -5.99 -7.37 2.81
C ARG A 62 -5.81 -8.70 3.55
N SER A 63 -4.93 -9.55 3.05
CA SER A 63 -4.64 -10.84 3.68
C SER A 63 -4.06 -10.64 5.08
N ALA A 64 -3.14 -9.68 5.23
CA ALA A 64 -2.55 -9.35 6.52
C ALA A 64 -3.60 -8.80 7.48
N ALA A 65 -4.53 -7.99 7.00
CA ALA A 65 -5.61 -7.45 7.83
C ALA A 65 -6.49 -8.58 8.39
N VAL A 66 -6.88 -9.53 7.55
CA VAL A 66 -7.66 -10.69 7.97
C VAL A 66 -6.89 -11.53 8.98
N LYS A 67 -5.62 -11.81 8.69
CA LYS A 67 -4.77 -12.62 9.56
C LYS A 67 -4.56 -11.99 10.93
N ASN A 68 -4.51 -10.66 11.00
CA ASN A 68 -4.35 -9.93 12.25
C ASN A 68 -5.67 -9.57 12.93
N SER A 69 -6.77 -10.11 12.42
CA SER A 69 -8.12 -9.91 12.97
C SER A 69 -8.50 -8.43 13.05
N LEU A 70 -8.06 -7.63 12.08
CA LEU A 70 -8.45 -6.23 12.00
C LEU A 70 -9.91 -6.14 11.60
N LYS A 71 -10.68 -5.36 12.36
CA LYS A 71 -12.11 -5.16 12.09
C LYS A 71 -12.37 -4.14 11.00
N ALA A 72 -11.41 -3.27 10.74
CA ALA A 72 -11.53 -2.23 9.73
C ALA A 72 -11.16 -2.78 8.36
N LYS A 73 -11.79 -2.24 7.34
CA LYS A 73 -11.39 -2.48 5.95
C LYS A 73 -10.13 -1.69 5.65
N ILE A 74 -9.30 -2.22 4.78
CA ILE A 74 -8.04 -1.58 4.39
C ILE A 74 -8.14 -1.13 2.94
N ALA A 75 -7.75 0.10 2.68
CA ALA A 75 -7.58 0.62 1.33
C ALA A 75 -6.14 1.12 1.18
N VAL A 76 -5.58 0.95 0.00
CA VAL A 76 -4.24 1.44 -0.32
C VAL A 76 -4.34 2.38 -1.51
N GLU A 77 -3.97 3.63 -1.31
CA GLU A 77 -3.87 4.61 -2.37
C GLU A 77 -2.41 4.84 -2.70
N ILE A 78 -2.10 4.88 -3.99
CA ILE A 78 -0.73 5.05 -4.49
C ILE A 78 -0.63 6.41 -5.15
N ASP A 79 0.26 7.24 -4.62
CA ASP A 79 0.51 8.59 -5.11
C ASP A 79 1.86 8.71 -5.81
#